data_45e6801c6d2122037a7bf46ec5d835ce
#
_entry.id   45e6801c6d2122037a7bf46ec5d835ce
#
_cell.length_a   1.000
_cell.length_b   1.000
_cell.length_c   1.000
_cell.angle_alpha   90.00
_cell.angle_beta   90.00
_cell.angle_gamma   90.00
#
_symmetry.space_group_name_H-M   'P 1'
#
loop_
_entity.id
_entity.type
_entity.pdbx_description
1 polymer ?
#
loop_
_entity_poly.entity_id
_entity_poly.type
_entity_poly.pdbx_seq_one_letter_code
_entity_poly.pdbx_strand_id
1 'polypeptide(L)'
;MVWAAFRTQLVLPVLVIATAFSAFAGAQSKQSAGKNKKMRVFFVEPKNNATVTSPVHMKFGAEGIEIAAVPPGDVTTTRPGVAHYHVGIDQDCLPAGKNIVKGTPSWVHFGDGKDVFDSQLTPGKHKLSLQLGDDLHNTLPGTCQTITVNVKQ
;
A
#
# COMPACT_ATOMS: atom_id res chain seq x y z
N MET A 1 -27.01 -17.93 -95.86
CA MET A 1 -26.49 -18.85 -94.88
C MET A 1 -26.22 -18.07 -93.59
N VAL A 2 -27.09 -18.21 -92.62
CA VAL A 2 -27.06 -17.46 -91.38
C VAL A 2 -26.74 -18.42 -90.22
N TRP A 3 -25.62 -18.27 -89.57
CA TRP A 3 -25.24 -19.10 -88.45
C TRP A 3 -25.68 -18.40 -87.17
N ALA A 4 -26.62 -19.05 -86.47
CA ALA A 4 -27.10 -18.64 -85.16
C ALA A 4 -26.12 -19.12 -84.07
N ALA A 5 -25.52 -18.20 -83.32
CA ALA A 5 -24.67 -18.51 -82.19
C ALA A 5 -25.51 -18.67 -80.93
N PHE A 6 -25.56 -19.90 -80.40
CA PHE A 6 -26.13 -20.17 -79.08
C PHE A 6 -25.21 -19.66 -77.98
N ARG A 7 -25.69 -18.72 -77.20
CA ARG A 7 -25.04 -18.30 -75.94
C ARG A 7 -25.53 -19.13 -74.79
N THR A 8 -24.72 -20.02 -74.30
CA THR A 8 -24.97 -20.78 -73.09
C THR A 8 -24.67 -19.89 -71.87
N GLN A 9 -25.69 -19.50 -71.12
CA GLN A 9 -25.52 -18.81 -69.86
C GLN A 9 -25.19 -19.83 -68.77
N LEU A 10 -23.98 -19.67 -68.17
CA LEU A 10 -23.55 -20.45 -67.03
C LEU A 10 -24.11 -19.79 -65.78
N VAL A 11 -25.07 -20.44 -65.12
CA VAL A 11 -25.60 -19.99 -63.83
C VAL A 11 -24.72 -20.59 -62.74
N LEU A 12 -23.90 -19.73 -62.12
CA LEU A 12 -23.15 -20.11 -60.94
C LEU A 12 -24.08 -20.04 -59.68
N PRO A 13 -24.07 -21.08 -58.86
CA PRO A 13 -24.79 -20.98 -57.58
C PRO A 13 -24.03 -20.10 -56.61
N VAL A 14 -24.70 -19.07 -56.09
CA VAL A 14 -24.20 -18.23 -55.03
C VAL A 14 -24.25 -19.04 -53.73
N LEU A 15 -23.09 -19.43 -53.23
CA LEU A 15 -22.94 -20.07 -51.92
C LEU A 15 -23.05 -19.00 -50.84
N VAL A 16 -24.18 -18.92 -50.18
CA VAL A 16 -24.38 -18.05 -48.99
C VAL A 16 -23.69 -18.72 -47.81
N ILE A 17 -22.50 -18.23 -47.47
CA ILE A 17 -21.81 -18.62 -46.24
C ILE A 17 -22.43 -17.81 -45.10
N ALA A 18 -23.27 -18.45 -44.31
CA ALA A 18 -23.77 -17.90 -43.05
C ALA A 18 -22.64 -17.92 -42.02
N THR A 19 -21.97 -16.78 -41.81
CA THR A 19 -21.01 -16.59 -40.71
C THR A 19 -21.79 -16.47 -39.42
N ALA A 20 -21.77 -17.54 -38.61
CA ALA A 20 -22.25 -17.51 -37.22
C ALA A 20 -21.33 -16.58 -36.41
N PHE A 21 -21.78 -15.38 -36.10
CA PHE A 21 -21.14 -14.50 -35.11
C PHE A 21 -21.37 -15.12 -33.72
N SER A 22 -20.39 -15.85 -33.20
CA SER A 22 -20.35 -16.24 -31.79
C SER A 22 -20.11 -14.99 -30.97
N ALA A 23 -21.15 -14.49 -30.30
CA ALA A 23 -21.01 -13.42 -29.31
C ALA A 23 -20.22 -13.96 -28.10
N PHE A 24 -18.93 -13.65 -28.06
CA PHE A 24 -18.15 -13.78 -26.83
C PHE A 24 -18.70 -12.74 -25.83
N ALA A 25 -19.56 -13.19 -24.93
CA ALA A 25 -19.93 -12.43 -23.74
C ALA A 25 -18.69 -12.32 -22.85
N GLY A 26 -17.92 -11.24 -23.05
CA GLY A 26 -16.81 -10.88 -22.16
C GLY A 26 -17.39 -10.65 -20.76
N ALA A 27 -17.09 -11.54 -19.83
CA ALA A 27 -17.34 -11.32 -18.42
C ALA A 27 -16.50 -10.11 -17.99
N GLN A 28 -17.08 -8.93 -18.01
CA GLN A 28 -16.49 -7.74 -17.36
C GLN A 28 -16.48 -8.03 -15.86
N SER A 29 -15.30 -8.40 -15.34
CA SER A 29 -15.06 -8.38 -13.92
C SER A 29 -15.38 -6.96 -13.43
N LYS A 30 -16.42 -6.82 -12.61
CA LYS A 30 -16.71 -5.60 -11.87
C LYS A 30 -15.50 -5.36 -10.96
N GLN A 31 -14.55 -4.57 -11.44
CA GLN A 31 -13.50 -4.02 -10.62
C GLN A 31 -14.22 -3.13 -9.60
N SER A 32 -14.37 -3.67 -8.40
CA SER A 32 -14.87 -2.94 -7.25
C SER A 32 -14.00 -1.70 -7.12
N ALA A 33 -14.56 -0.54 -7.45
CA ALA A 33 -13.95 0.75 -7.16
C ALA A 33 -13.90 0.85 -5.64
N GLY A 34 -12.80 0.36 -5.05
CA GLY A 34 -12.49 0.52 -3.65
C GLY A 34 -12.55 2.01 -3.36
N LYS A 35 -13.49 2.44 -2.50
CA LYS A 35 -13.50 3.80 -1.95
C LYS A 35 -12.08 4.09 -1.53
N ASN A 36 -11.45 5.13 -2.08
CA ASN A 36 -10.11 5.60 -1.68
C ASN A 36 -10.16 5.87 -0.17
N LYS A 37 -9.87 4.86 0.64
CA LYS A 37 -9.81 5.01 2.08
C LYS A 37 -8.59 5.87 2.37
N LYS A 38 -8.81 7.02 3.02
CA LYS A 38 -7.73 7.92 3.40
C LYS A 38 -6.69 7.14 4.18
N MET A 39 -5.42 7.21 3.77
CA MET A 39 -4.33 6.57 4.50
C MET A 39 -4.22 7.18 5.89
N ARG A 40 -4.04 6.34 6.89
CA ARG A 40 -3.75 6.76 8.26
C ARG A 40 -2.95 5.70 8.99
N VAL A 41 -2.21 6.12 9.99
CA VAL A 41 -1.47 5.27 10.93
C VAL A 41 -1.88 5.66 12.34
N PHE A 42 -1.86 4.70 13.27
CA PHE A 42 -2.23 4.96 14.65
C PHE A 42 -1.62 3.95 15.63
N PHE A 43 -1.39 4.41 16.86
CA PHE A 43 -1.10 3.51 17.97
C PHE A 43 -2.38 2.78 18.38
N VAL A 44 -2.33 1.45 18.36
CA VAL A 44 -3.33 0.60 19.02
C VAL A 44 -3.06 0.62 20.52
N GLU A 45 -1.79 0.49 20.88
CA GLU A 45 -1.24 0.59 22.24
C GLU A 45 0.14 1.26 22.18
N PRO A 46 0.47 2.05 23.21
CA PRO A 46 -0.37 2.55 24.29
C PRO A 46 -1.33 3.64 23.79
N LYS A 47 -2.33 3.99 24.62
CA LYS A 47 -3.20 5.14 24.34
C LYS A 47 -2.47 6.45 24.68
N ASN A 48 -2.90 7.53 24.02
CA ASN A 48 -2.37 8.86 24.34
C ASN A 48 -2.57 9.21 25.82
N ASN A 49 -1.55 9.76 26.46
CA ASN A 49 -1.47 10.08 27.89
C ASN A 49 -1.52 8.87 28.82
N ALA A 50 -1.29 7.66 28.30
CA ALA A 50 -1.20 6.47 29.16
C ALA A 50 -0.02 6.57 30.13
N THR A 51 -0.20 6.00 31.32
CA THR A 51 0.89 5.69 32.23
C THR A 51 1.27 4.22 32.02
N VAL A 52 2.54 3.98 31.73
CA VAL A 52 3.09 2.67 31.35
C VAL A 52 4.34 2.36 32.17
N THR A 53 4.79 1.12 32.12
CA THR A 53 6.09 0.68 32.68
C THR A 53 7.04 0.31 31.56
N SER A 54 8.35 0.42 31.79
CA SER A 54 9.39 -0.05 30.87
C SER A 54 9.63 -1.56 31.05
N PRO A 55 9.78 -2.35 29.96
CA PRO A 55 9.68 -1.95 28.56
C PRO A 55 8.27 -1.53 28.17
N VAL A 56 8.16 -0.47 27.37
CA VAL A 56 6.88 0.03 26.88
C VAL A 56 6.44 -0.81 25.69
N HIS A 57 5.35 -1.56 25.87
CA HIS A 57 4.73 -2.32 24.79
C HIS A 57 3.99 -1.40 23.83
N MET A 58 4.30 -1.48 22.55
CA MET A 58 3.66 -0.70 21.49
C MET A 58 3.07 -1.62 20.44
N LYS A 59 1.82 -1.33 20.03
CA LYS A 59 1.15 -1.97 18.90
C LYS A 59 0.60 -0.92 17.96
N PHE A 60 0.75 -1.16 16.66
CA PHE A 60 0.44 -0.21 15.61
C PHE A 60 -0.71 -0.69 14.73
N GLY A 61 -1.34 0.25 14.04
CA GLY A 61 -2.33 -0.04 13.01
C GLY A 61 -2.21 0.95 11.86
N ALA A 62 -2.58 0.51 10.66
CA ALA A 62 -2.67 1.34 9.47
C ALA A 62 -3.95 1.05 8.71
N GLU A 63 -4.45 2.04 7.98
CA GLU A 63 -5.61 1.91 7.09
C GLU A 63 -5.35 2.58 5.76
N GLY A 64 -5.96 2.04 4.69
CA GLY A 64 -5.83 2.59 3.34
C GLY A 64 -4.48 2.36 2.67
N ILE A 65 -3.63 1.52 3.27
CA ILE A 65 -2.30 1.15 2.75
C ILE A 65 -1.94 -0.25 3.25
N GLU A 66 -1.18 -1.00 2.48
CA GLU A 66 -0.64 -2.30 2.86
C GLU A 66 0.64 -2.13 3.68
N ILE A 67 0.77 -2.87 4.79
CA ILE A 67 2.01 -2.94 5.56
C ILE A 67 2.74 -4.22 5.19
N ALA A 68 3.98 -4.08 4.76
CA ALA A 68 4.81 -5.22 4.38
C ALA A 68 6.29 -4.97 4.69
N ALA A 69 7.06 -6.07 4.72
CA ALA A 69 8.50 -5.99 4.84
C ALA A 69 9.13 -5.26 3.64
N VAL A 70 10.18 -4.49 3.89
CA VAL A 70 11.02 -3.92 2.84
C VAL A 70 11.69 -5.06 2.06
N PRO A 71 11.72 -5.03 0.72
CA PRO A 71 12.43 -6.05 -0.05
C PRO A 71 13.90 -6.19 0.37
N PRO A 72 14.45 -7.41 0.37
CA PRO A 72 15.86 -7.61 0.68
C PRO A 72 16.78 -7.03 -0.41
N GLY A 73 17.98 -6.61 -0.03
CA GLY A 73 18.99 -6.05 -0.93
C GLY A 73 18.85 -4.56 -1.16
N ASP A 74 19.47 -4.09 -2.24
CA ASP A 74 19.45 -2.67 -2.60
C ASP A 74 18.12 -2.29 -3.26
N VAL A 75 17.27 -1.58 -2.53
CA VAL A 75 15.99 -1.09 -3.03
C VAL A 75 16.21 0.21 -3.79
N THR A 76 15.83 0.24 -5.06
CA THR A 76 15.96 1.43 -5.94
C THR A 76 14.61 2.02 -6.36
N THR A 77 13.51 1.30 -6.11
CA THR A 77 12.14 1.71 -6.46
C THR A 77 11.17 1.38 -5.36
N THR A 78 10.07 2.10 -5.27
CA THR A 78 9.01 1.89 -4.29
C THR A 78 7.88 1.05 -4.86
N ARG A 79 7.21 0.27 -4.02
CA ARG A 79 5.96 -0.43 -4.37
C ARG A 79 4.77 0.49 -4.09
N PRO A 80 3.93 0.81 -5.10
CA PRO A 80 2.75 1.64 -4.87
C PRO A 80 1.78 1.00 -3.86
N GLY A 81 1.32 1.78 -2.90
CA GLY A 81 0.34 1.32 -1.91
C GLY A 81 0.91 0.44 -0.79
N VAL A 82 2.23 0.28 -0.70
CA VAL A 82 2.93 -0.48 0.33
C VAL A 82 3.78 0.44 1.19
N ALA A 83 3.83 0.17 2.49
CA ALA A 83 4.63 0.92 3.46
C ALA A 83 5.09 0.04 4.63
N HIS A 84 5.92 0.61 5.49
CA HIS A 84 6.30 0.01 6.75
C HIS A 84 6.37 1.06 7.87
N TYR A 85 6.35 0.59 9.13
CA TYR A 85 6.32 1.47 10.29
C TYR A 85 7.69 2.02 10.66
N HIS A 86 7.66 3.24 11.21
CA HIS A 86 8.77 3.86 11.94
C HIS A 86 8.23 4.50 13.22
N VAL A 87 8.99 4.39 14.31
CA VAL A 87 8.67 5.05 15.57
C VAL A 87 9.77 6.02 15.95
N GLY A 88 9.43 7.29 16.02
CA GLY A 88 10.26 8.33 16.59
C GLY A 88 10.07 8.41 18.11
N ILE A 89 11.15 8.23 18.86
CA ILE A 89 11.17 8.38 20.31
C ILE A 89 11.68 9.79 20.62
N ASP A 90 10.82 10.58 21.28
CA ASP A 90 11.03 12.02 21.57
C ASP A 90 11.29 12.85 20.30
N GLN A 91 10.76 12.41 19.17
CA GLN A 91 10.84 13.07 17.87
C GLN A 91 9.48 13.56 17.42
N ASP A 92 9.45 14.61 16.62
CA ASP A 92 8.26 15.06 15.88
C ASP A 92 8.07 14.27 14.59
N CYS A 93 6.84 14.27 14.06
CA CYS A 93 6.59 13.79 12.71
C CYS A 93 7.45 14.53 11.69
N LEU A 94 8.05 13.80 10.77
CA LEU A 94 8.78 14.40 9.66
C LEU A 94 7.82 14.88 8.58
N PRO A 95 8.13 15.94 7.84
CA PRO A 95 7.36 16.36 6.68
C PRO A 95 7.23 15.26 5.65
N ALA A 96 6.11 15.23 4.89
CA ALA A 96 5.91 14.29 3.81
C ALA A 96 7.04 14.33 2.77
N GLY A 97 7.46 13.16 2.29
CA GLY A 97 8.57 13.01 1.36
C GLY A 97 9.97 13.12 1.99
N LYS A 98 10.05 13.39 3.29
CA LYS A 98 11.34 13.42 4.00
C LYS A 98 11.84 11.99 4.26
N ASN A 99 13.11 11.74 3.99
CA ASN A 99 13.71 10.46 4.30
C ASN A 99 13.88 10.27 5.81
N ILE A 100 13.45 9.12 6.32
CA ILE A 100 13.66 8.71 7.71
C ILE A 100 15.01 8.00 7.78
N VAL A 101 15.96 8.58 8.50
CA VAL A 101 17.29 7.98 8.66
C VAL A 101 17.19 6.80 9.61
N LYS A 102 17.27 5.59 9.03
CA LYS A 102 17.24 4.33 9.78
C LYS A 102 18.49 4.13 10.62
N GLY A 103 18.38 3.35 11.70
CA GLY A 103 19.50 2.95 12.55
C GLY A 103 19.96 4.05 13.51
N THR A 104 19.16 5.10 13.74
CA THR A 104 19.39 6.06 14.81
C THR A 104 18.63 5.67 16.07
N PRO A 105 19.11 5.98 17.27
CA PRO A 105 18.37 5.71 18.51
C PRO A 105 17.02 6.41 18.58
N SER A 106 16.85 7.51 17.83
CA SER A 106 15.64 8.32 17.82
C SER A 106 14.55 7.82 16.87
N TRP A 107 14.90 7.02 15.84
CA TRP A 107 13.96 6.46 14.88
C TRP A 107 14.14 4.96 14.74
N VAL A 108 13.22 4.20 15.34
CA VAL A 108 13.16 2.74 15.20
C VAL A 108 12.49 2.38 13.89
N HIS A 109 13.08 1.44 13.17
CA HIS A 109 12.66 1.00 11.84
C HIS A 109 12.12 -0.42 11.87
N PHE A 110 10.93 -0.64 11.31
CA PHE A 110 10.25 -1.95 11.23
C PHE A 110 10.25 -2.49 9.80
N GLY A 111 11.44 -2.62 9.23
CA GLY A 111 11.62 -3.12 7.86
C GLY A 111 11.23 -4.58 7.65
N ASP A 112 10.86 -5.30 8.70
CA ASP A 112 10.29 -6.66 8.65
C ASP A 112 8.76 -6.68 8.57
N GLY A 113 8.10 -5.51 8.56
CA GLY A 113 6.65 -5.38 8.48
C GLY A 113 5.89 -5.68 9.78
N LYS A 114 6.60 -5.82 10.91
CA LYS A 114 5.95 -6.03 12.23
C LYS A 114 5.19 -4.80 12.69
N ASP A 115 4.16 -5.04 13.46
CA ASP A 115 3.27 -4.03 14.06
C ASP A 115 3.34 -3.96 15.59
N VAL A 116 4.33 -4.67 16.18
CA VAL A 116 4.53 -4.76 17.63
C VAL A 116 5.99 -4.50 17.98
N PHE A 117 6.20 -3.72 19.06
CA PHE A 117 7.53 -3.38 19.55
C PHE A 117 7.53 -3.11 21.05
N ASP A 118 8.56 -3.62 21.74
CA ASP A 118 8.82 -3.32 23.14
C ASP A 118 10.08 -2.46 23.26
N SER A 119 9.96 -1.26 23.83
CA SER A 119 11.06 -0.30 23.97
C SER A 119 11.42 -0.03 25.42
N GLN A 120 12.71 -0.10 25.71
CA GLN A 120 13.24 0.38 26.98
C GLN A 120 13.26 1.92 26.96
N LEU A 121 12.40 2.53 27.79
CA LEU A 121 12.36 3.97 27.96
C LEU A 121 12.66 4.30 29.43
N THR A 122 13.33 5.43 29.64
CA THR A 122 13.60 5.95 30.99
C THR A 122 12.30 6.40 31.67
N PRO A 123 12.25 6.44 33.01
CA PRO A 123 11.10 7.04 33.69
C PRO A 123 10.93 8.51 33.29
N GLY A 124 9.69 8.92 33.07
CA GLY A 124 9.35 10.28 32.69
C GLY A 124 8.33 10.35 31.54
N LYS A 125 8.14 11.56 31.04
CA LYS A 125 7.23 11.84 29.93
C LYS A 125 7.97 11.70 28.60
N HIS A 126 7.44 10.86 27.70
CA HIS A 126 7.96 10.64 26.37
C HIS A 126 6.93 10.97 25.31
N LYS A 127 7.39 11.51 24.18
CA LYS A 127 6.64 11.69 22.95
C LYS A 127 6.98 10.56 21.99
N LEU A 128 5.97 9.87 21.47
CA LEU A 128 6.12 8.79 20.50
C LEU A 128 5.43 9.20 19.21
N SER A 129 6.17 9.24 18.11
CA SER A 129 5.64 9.56 16.78
C SER A 129 5.70 8.33 15.89
N LEU A 130 4.52 7.80 15.51
CA LEU A 130 4.38 6.68 14.59
C LEU A 130 4.17 7.22 13.18
N GLN A 131 5.04 6.85 12.24
CA GLN A 131 5.01 7.34 10.87
C GLN A 131 5.28 6.21 9.87
N LEU A 132 4.62 6.27 8.69
CA LEU A 132 4.88 5.32 7.61
C LEU A 132 5.94 5.85 6.64
N GLY A 133 6.82 4.96 6.22
CA GLY A 133 7.76 5.16 5.14
C GLY A 133 7.52 4.18 3.98
N ASP A 134 7.81 4.63 2.75
CA ASP A 134 7.88 3.76 1.58
C ASP A 134 9.14 2.87 1.62
N ASP A 135 9.33 2.00 0.63
CA ASP A 135 10.50 1.10 0.57
C ASP A 135 11.85 1.84 0.55
N LEU A 136 11.88 3.13 0.17
CA LEU A 136 13.05 4.01 0.23
C LEU A 136 13.12 4.84 1.53
N HIS A 137 12.22 4.58 2.49
CA HIS A 137 12.11 5.29 3.78
C HIS A 137 11.67 6.76 3.66
N ASN A 138 11.04 7.15 2.56
CA ASN A 138 10.44 8.48 2.45
C ASN A 138 9.07 8.48 3.11
N THR A 139 8.80 9.46 3.95
CA THR A 139 7.54 9.60 4.69
C THR A 139 6.35 9.81 3.75
N LEU A 140 5.24 9.14 4.04
CA LEU A 140 4.01 9.26 3.26
C LEU A 140 3.10 10.38 3.80
N PRO A 141 2.39 11.12 2.92
CA PRO A 141 1.50 12.20 3.35
C PRO A 141 0.37 11.71 4.26
N GLY A 142 0.10 12.42 5.35
CA GLY A 142 -1.01 12.14 6.25
C GLY A 142 -0.89 10.85 7.06
N THR A 143 0.30 10.26 7.11
CA THR A 143 0.56 8.98 7.80
C THR A 143 1.47 9.16 9.02
N CYS A 144 1.17 10.11 9.87
CA CYS A 144 1.83 10.25 11.17
C CYS A 144 0.82 10.47 12.29
N GLN A 145 1.06 9.83 13.42
CA GLN A 145 0.36 10.09 14.67
C GLN A 145 1.37 10.26 15.80
N THR A 146 1.20 11.29 16.62
CA THR A 146 1.98 11.50 17.83
C THR A 146 1.12 11.27 19.07
N ILE A 147 1.67 10.56 20.04
CA ILE A 147 1.10 10.38 21.38
C ILE A 147 2.13 10.75 22.44
N THR A 148 1.65 10.96 23.64
CA THR A 148 2.49 11.12 24.84
C THR A 148 2.24 9.94 25.78
N VAL A 149 3.28 9.44 26.42
CA VAL A 149 3.19 8.44 27.52
C VAL A 149 3.95 8.95 28.73
N ASN A 150 3.56 8.46 29.91
CA ASN A 150 4.29 8.69 31.15
C ASN A 150 4.83 7.36 31.67
N VAL A 151 6.15 7.16 31.61
CA VAL A 151 6.82 5.94 32.03
C VAL A 151 7.09 6.01 33.53
N LYS A 152 6.56 5.06 34.27
CA LYS A 152 6.86 4.88 35.71
C LYS A 152 8.15 4.09 35.93
N GLN A 153 8.74 4.26 37.09
CA GLN A 153 9.79 3.37 37.59
C GLN A 153 9.26 1.96 37.80
#